data_f855c5c113d4f1b70846e34237c70219
#
_entry.id   f855c5c113d4f1b70846e34237c70219
#
_cell.length_a   1.000
_cell.length_b   1.000
_cell.length_c   1.000
_cell.angle_alpha   90.00
_cell.angle_beta   90.00
_cell.angle_gamma   90.00
#
_symmetry.space_group_name_H-M   'P 1'
#
loop_
_entity.id
_entity.type
_entity.pdbx_description
1 polymer ?
#
loop_
_entity_poly.entity_id
_entity_poly.type
_entity_poly.pdbx_seq_one_letter_code
_entity_poly.pdbx_strand_id
1 'polypeptide(L)'
;EALQSGNVDAIVTSSLRKTNNERIVDKFGSSDFYVIVKRGNKELLDEINYAIDQMNAVEGDWKTTLYNKNYENTETKNLEYTEKEKSIIAQYSRDNPLHVLCDPTRYPYSYNENGEMKGIIPDYFRKIADYAGIAYEFLTPATRDEYIAYQGNKEATDISIDARLETDNYAETKEWGLTAPYITMQLARVTRRD
;
A
#
# COMPACT_ATOMS: atom_id res chain seq x y z
N GLU A 1 27.15 7.62 -10.71
CA GLU A 1 28.20 7.58 -11.78
C GLU A 1 28.42 6.15 -12.31
N ALA A 2 28.72 5.13 -11.45
CA ALA A 2 29.03 3.78 -11.94
C ALA A 2 27.85 3.09 -12.63
N LEU A 3 26.61 3.25 -12.12
CA LEU A 3 25.39 2.72 -12.76
C LEU A 3 25.10 3.45 -14.07
N GLN A 4 25.20 4.76 -14.09
CA GLN A 4 24.96 5.58 -15.29
C GLN A 4 26.00 5.36 -16.40
N SER A 5 27.23 5.01 -16.03
CA SER A 5 28.30 4.67 -16.98
C SER A 5 28.27 3.22 -17.46
N GLY A 6 27.33 2.39 -16.94
CA GLY A 6 27.26 0.98 -17.27
C GLY A 6 28.36 0.11 -16.68
N ASN A 7 29.12 0.62 -15.71
CA ASN A 7 30.17 -0.14 -15.04
C ASN A 7 29.64 -1.16 -14.02
N VAL A 8 28.39 -0.99 -13.61
CA VAL A 8 27.63 -1.92 -12.75
C VAL A 8 26.19 -1.96 -13.22
N ASP A 9 25.53 -3.10 -13.07
CA ASP A 9 24.14 -3.31 -13.49
C ASP A 9 23.14 -2.89 -12.39
N ALA A 10 23.55 -2.84 -11.12
CA ALA A 10 22.72 -2.44 -10.00
C ALA A 10 23.57 -1.85 -8.86
N ILE A 11 22.93 -1.04 -8.02
CA ILE A 11 23.53 -0.49 -6.80
C ILE A 11 22.59 -0.70 -5.62
N VAL A 12 23.14 -0.86 -4.43
CA VAL A 12 22.41 -0.84 -3.17
C VAL A 12 22.54 0.54 -2.55
N THR A 13 21.42 1.20 -2.29
CA THR A 13 21.39 2.58 -1.79
C THR A 13 20.10 2.84 -1.02
N SER A 14 19.95 4.03 -0.44
CA SER A 14 18.71 4.45 0.19
C SER A 14 17.55 4.46 -0.82
N SER A 15 16.38 3.97 -0.41
CA SER A 15 15.14 4.09 -1.19
C SER A 15 14.68 5.54 -1.40
N LEU A 16 15.25 6.48 -0.66
CA LEU A 16 15.03 7.92 -0.81
C LEU A 16 15.93 8.56 -1.86
N ARG A 17 16.86 7.79 -2.46
CA ARG A 17 17.68 8.29 -3.56
C ARG A 17 16.77 8.64 -4.75
N LYS A 18 16.85 9.88 -5.18
CA LYS A 18 16.16 10.37 -6.37
C LYS A 18 17.19 10.68 -7.45
N THR A 19 17.06 10.01 -8.56
CA THR A 19 17.81 10.33 -9.79
C THR A 19 16.88 10.04 -10.98
N ASN A 20 16.89 10.95 -11.92
CA ASN A 20 16.21 10.75 -13.18
C ASN A 20 16.93 9.62 -13.94
N ASN A 21 16.27 8.61 -14.41
CA ASN A 21 16.78 7.45 -15.12
C ASN A 21 17.30 6.28 -14.24
N GLU A 22 16.91 6.20 -12.98
CA GLU A 22 17.16 5.02 -12.14
C GLU A 22 15.83 4.44 -11.66
N ARG A 23 15.69 3.12 -11.70
CA ARG A 23 14.50 2.39 -11.24
C ARG A 23 14.83 1.62 -9.97
N ILE A 24 13.97 1.69 -8.97
CA ILE A 24 14.02 0.80 -7.81
C ILE A 24 13.52 -0.57 -8.25
N VAL A 25 14.42 -1.57 -8.23
CA VAL A 25 14.09 -2.96 -8.59
C VAL A 25 13.51 -3.72 -7.42
N ASP A 26 14.05 -3.47 -6.21
CA ASP A 26 13.61 -4.13 -4.99
C ASP A 26 13.94 -3.26 -3.76
N LYS A 27 13.19 -3.45 -2.66
CA LYS A 27 13.44 -2.84 -1.35
C LYS A 27 13.66 -3.97 -0.34
N PHE A 28 14.86 -4.04 0.19
CA PHE A 28 15.24 -5.03 1.18
C PHE A 28 16.04 -4.39 2.31
N GLY A 29 15.84 -4.91 3.52
CA GLY A 29 16.49 -4.39 4.71
C GLY A 29 15.96 -3.01 5.14
N SER A 30 16.34 -2.61 6.33
CA SER A 30 16.06 -1.30 6.90
C SER A 30 17.30 -0.78 7.60
N SER A 31 17.43 0.53 7.70
CA SER A 31 18.42 1.20 8.53
C SER A 31 17.72 2.20 9.42
N ASP A 32 17.80 1.99 10.72
CA ASP A 32 17.15 2.84 11.70
C ASP A 32 18.05 4.01 12.09
N PHE A 33 17.43 5.15 12.34
CA PHE A 33 18.11 6.34 12.86
C PHE A 33 17.78 6.49 14.35
N TYR A 34 18.79 6.81 15.12
CA TYR A 34 18.67 6.95 16.56
C TYR A 34 19.14 8.34 17.01
N VAL A 35 18.46 8.89 18.01
CA VAL A 35 19.01 10.00 18.79
C VAL A 35 19.97 9.41 19.81
N ILE A 36 21.20 9.90 19.83
CA ILE A 36 22.19 9.48 20.81
C ILE A 36 22.42 10.57 21.84
N VAL A 37 22.53 10.17 23.11
CA VAL A 37 22.85 11.07 24.21
C VAL A 37 24.17 10.70 24.85
N LYS A 38 24.81 11.63 25.58
CA LYS A 38 26.03 11.34 26.30
C LYS A 38 25.83 10.22 27.30
N ARG A 39 26.75 9.26 27.32
CA ARG A 39 26.69 8.11 28.23
C ARG A 39 26.51 8.54 29.68
N GLY A 40 25.54 7.99 30.39
CA GLY A 40 25.19 8.34 31.78
C GLY A 40 24.10 9.39 31.92
N ASN A 41 23.72 10.10 30.84
CA ASN A 41 22.58 11.03 30.88
C ASN A 41 21.26 10.28 30.64
N LYS A 42 20.87 9.47 31.64
CA LYS A 42 19.68 8.63 31.55
C LYS A 42 18.39 9.45 31.54
N GLU A 43 18.34 10.53 32.31
CA GLU A 43 17.16 11.40 32.41
C GLU A 43 16.78 11.98 31.04
N LEU A 44 17.75 12.56 30.34
CA LEU A 44 17.51 13.08 28.98
C LEU A 44 17.10 11.97 27.99
N LEU A 45 17.70 10.78 28.12
CA LEU A 45 17.34 9.65 27.26
C LEU A 45 15.88 9.22 27.47
N ASP A 46 15.45 9.12 28.73
CA ASP A 46 14.09 8.75 29.11
C ASP A 46 13.06 9.80 28.65
N GLU A 47 13.39 11.10 28.79
CA GLU A 47 12.54 12.18 28.28
C GLU A 47 12.39 12.16 26.74
N ILE A 48 13.47 11.94 26.00
CA ILE A 48 13.43 11.86 24.55
C ILE A 48 12.60 10.65 24.10
N ASN A 49 12.79 9.48 24.72
CA ASN A 49 12.00 8.29 24.41
C ASN A 49 10.51 8.53 24.71
N TYR A 50 10.19 9.12 25.84
CA TYR A 50 8.82 9.48 26.18
C TYR A 50 8.20 10.44 25.16
N ALA A 51 8.93 11.45 24.72
CA ALA A 51 8.44 12.37 23.69
C ALA A 51 8.18 11.67 22.34
N ILE A 52 9.07 10.74 21.92
CA ILE A 52 8.89 9.94 20.72
C ILE A 52 7.63 9.05 20.85
N ASP A 53 7.44 8.42 22.00
CA ASP A 53 6.27 7.57 22.25
C ASP A 53 4.97 8.39 22.22
N GLN A 54 4.97 9.60 22.82
CA GLN A 54 3.81 10.51 22.77
C GLN A 54 3.52 10.97 21.33
N MET A 55 4.53 11.34 20.55
CA MET A 55 4.34 11.68 19.14
C MET A 55 3.74 10.53 18.35
N ASN A 56 4.23 9.31 18.53
CA ASN A 56 3.68 8.14 17.86
C ASN A 56 2.23 7.82 18.28
N ALA A 57 1.86 8.13 19.51
CA ALA A 57 0.51 7.88 20.04
C ALA A 57 -0.52 8.93 19.63
N VAL A 58 -0.12 10.20 19.56
CA VAL A 58 -1.02 11.36 19.33
C VAL A 58 -1.06 11.73 17.86
N GLU A 59 0.07 11.70 17.18
CA GLU A 59 0.24 12.10 15.78
C GLU A 59 0.75 10.90 14.98
N GLY A 60 -0.02 9.82 14.90
CA GLY A 60 0.41 8.56 14.29
C GLY A 60 0.92 8.66 12.84
N ASP A 61 0.60 9.75 12.14
CA ASP A 61 1.01 10.03 10.77
C ASP A 61 2.13 11.07 10.60
N TRP A 62 2.72 11.58 11.70
CA TRP A 62 3.72 12.65 11.65
C TRP A 62 4.92 12.31 10.75
N LYS A 63 5.34 11.05 10.71
CA LYS A 63 6.44 10.58 9.84
C LYS A 63 6.07 10.74 8.38
N THR A 64 4.85 10.34 8.03
CA THR A 64 4.32 10.49 6.67
C THR A 64 4.18 11.96 6.29
N THR A 65 3.69 12.79 7.20
CA THR A 65 3.56 14.24 7.01
C THR A 65 4.91 14.89 6.75
N LEU A 66 5.93 14.55 7.55
CA LEU A 66 7.30 15.05 7.32
C LEU A 66 7.92 14.52 6.03
N TYR A 67 7.68 13.26 5.69
CA TYR A 67 8.13 12.69 4.43
C TYR A 67 7.51 13.46 3.26
N ASN A 68 6.21 13.62 3.24
CA ASN A 68 5.50 14.32 2.17
C ASN A 68 5.95 15.78 2.06
N LYS A 69 6.10 16.48 3.19
CA LYS A 69 6.59 17.86 3.21
C LYS A 69 7.96 18.01 2.54
N ASN A 70 8.84 17.03 2.67
CA ASN A 70 10.22 17.13 2.21
C ASN A 70 10.45 16.43 0.86
N TYR A 71 9.57 15.52 0.44
CA TYR A 71 9.78 14.66 -0.73
C TYR A 71 8.68 14.70 -1.78
N GLU A 72 7.41 15.00 -1.43
CA GLU A 72 6.33 15.04 -2.41
C GLU A 72 6.36 16.25 -3.35
N ASN A 73 7.00 17.33 -2.96
CA ASN A 73 7.04 18.57 -3.73
C ASN A 73 8.03 18.58 -4.91
N THR A 74 8.71 17.51 -5.17
CA THR A 74 9.74 17.46 -6.21
C THR A 74 9.52 16.29 -7.15
N GLU A 75 8.58 16.43 -8.06
CA GLU A 75 8.51 15.67 -9.29
C GLU A 75 7.29 14.78 -9.52
N THR A 76 6.74 15.05 -10.65
CA THR A 76 5.95 14.22 -11.54
C THR A 76 6.01 12.73 -11.22
N LYS A 77 4.83 12.21 -10.96
CA LYS A 77 4.48 10.79 -10.83
C LYS A 77 4.71 10.03 -12.15
N ASN A 78 5.92 10.09 -12.70
CA ASN A 78 6.24 9.33 -13.89
C ASN A 78 6.80 7.97 -13.47
N LEU A 79 5.91 6.99 -13.35
CA LEU A 79 6.33 5.60 -13.41
C LEU A 79 6.84 5.36 -14.83
N GLU A 80 8.14 5.07 -14.96
CA GLU A 80 8.69 4.60 -16.22
C GLU A 80 8.33 3.12 -16.39
N TYR A 81 7.23 2.89 -17.08
CA TYR A 81 6.83 1.54 -17.45
C TYR A 81 7.65 1.01 -18.60
N THR A 82 8.03 -0.25 -18.53
CA THR A 82 8.53 -1.00 -19.69
C THR A 82 7.43 -1.11 -20.77
N GLU A 83 7.80 -1.37 -22.00
CA GLU A 83 6.81 -1.55 -23.08
C GLU A 83 5.83 -2.70 -22.79
N LYS A 84 6.28 -3.74 -22.11
CA LYS A 84 5.42 -4.84 -21.67
C LYS A 84 4.39 -4.35 -20.62
N GLU A 85 4.81 -3.58 -19.62
CA GLU A 85 3.92 -3.02 -18.60
C GLU A 85 2.92 -2.05 -19.24
N LYS A 86 3.36 -1.18 -20.14
CA LYS A 86 2.46 -0.30 -20.90
C LYS A 86 1.41 -1.08 -21.69
N SER A 87 1.81 -2.18 -22.32
CA SER A 87 0.88 -3.01 -23.09
C SER A 87 -0.16 -3.70 -22.21
N ILE A 88 0.18 -4.04 -20.95
CA ILE A 88 -0.76 -4.59 -19.97
C ILE A 88 -1.72 -3.52 -19.50
N ILE A 89 -1.21 -2.34 -19.12
CA ILE A 89 -2.04 -1.21 -18.67
C ILE A 89 -3.03 -0.78 -19.75
N ALA A 90 -2.57 -0.74 -21.01
CA ALA A 90 -3.41 -0.34 -22.15
C ALA A 90 -4.58 -1.30 -22.45
N GLN A 91 -4.60 -2.51 -21.87
CA GLN A 91 -5.75 -3.42 -21.98
C GLN A 91 -6.95 -2.91 -21.16
N TYR A 92 -6.72 -2.10 -20.13
CA TYR A 92 -7.74 -1.55 -19.27
C TYR A 92 -8.04 -0.10 -19.61
N SER A 93 -9.22 0.13 -20.19
CA SER A 93 -9.71 1.42 -20.63
C SER A 93 -11.10 1.71 -20.06
N ARG A 94 -11.67 2.86 -20.38
CA ARG A 94 -13.07 3.17 -19.99
C ARG A 94 -14.08 2.19 -20.56
N ASP A 95 -13.80 1.63 -21.74
CA ASP A 95 -14.68 0.67 -22.43
C ASP A 95 -14.40 -0.77 -21.99
N ASN A 96 -13.30 -1.01 -21.30
CA ASN A 96 -12.89 -2.30 -20.74
C ASN A 96 -12.18 -2.07 -19.40
N PRO A 97 -12.89 -1.64 -18.34
CA PRO A 97 -12.27 -1.36 -17.04
C PRO A 97 -11.88 -2.64 -16.31
N LEU A 98 -10.87 -2.55 -15.45
CA LEU A 98 -10.52 -3.59 -14.50
C LEU A 98 -11.65 -3.76 -13.47
N HIS A 99 -12.26 -4.94 -13.37
CA HIS A 99 -13.33 -5.20 -12.41
C HIS A 99 -12.76 -5.55 -11.04
N VAL A 100 -13.05 -4.70 -10.07
CA VAL A 100 -12.46 -4.71 -8.74
C VAL A 100 -13.48 -5.14 -7.70
N LEU A 101 -13.19 -6.23 -7.00
CA LEU A 101 -14.02 -6.75 -5.92
C LEU A 101 -13.47 -6.36 -4.56
N CYS A 102 -14.36 -5.96 -3.65
CA CYS A 102 -14.07 -5.67 -2.25
C CYS A 102 -15.25 -6.09 -1.36
N ASP A 103 -14.96 -6.55 -0.15
CA ASP A 103 -15.99 -6.99 0.82
C ASP A 103 -16.83 -5.79 1.30
N PRO A 104 -18.15 -5.83 1.13
CA PRO A 104 -19.03 -4.70 1.47
C PRO A 104 -19.33 -4.59 2.97
N THR A 105 -18.85 -5.52 3.82
CA THR A 105 -19.31 -5.68 5.21
C THR A 105 -18.24 -5.42 6.27
N ARG A 106 -17.08 -4.86 5.90
CA ARG A 106 -15.93 -4.68 6.80
C ARG A 106 -15.69 -3.22 7.20
N TYR A 107 -16.72 -2.52 7.66
CA TYR A 107 -16.55 -1.15 8.17
C TYR A 107 -15.47 -1.06 9.26
N PRO A 108 -14.59 -0.06 9.26
CA PRO A 108 -14.42 1.06 8.32
C PRO A 108 -13.48 0.74 7.14
N TYR A 109 -13.01 -0.50 7.00
CA TYR A 109 -12.03 -0.89 5.99
C TYR A 109 -12.62 -0.93 4.59
N SER A 110 -13.77 -1.56 4.45
CA SER A 110 -14.52 -1.62 3.19
C SER A 110 -16.01 -1.81 3.48
N TYR A 111 -16.86 -1.06 2.81
CA TYR A 111 -18.31 -1.16 2.94
C TYR A 111 -19.00 -0.58 1.73
N ASN A 112 -20.22 -1.06 1.48
CA ASN A 112 -21.08 -0.51 0.44
C ASN A 112 -22.00 0.54 1.08
N GLU A 113 -22.01 1.74 0.54
CA GLU A 113 -22.94 2.79 0.91
C GLU A 113 -23.66 3.30 -0.33
N ASN A 114 -24.93 2.99 -0.46
CA ASN A 114 -25.79 3.40 -1.58
C ASN A 114 -25.27 2.99 -2.97
N GLY A 115 -24.65 1.82 -3.08
CA GLY A 115 -24.09 1.32 -4.34
C GLY A 115 -22.67 1.81 -4.64
N GLU A 116 -22.02 2.47 -3.68
CA GLU A 116 -20.64 2.92 -3.79
C GLU A 116 -19.76 2.18 -2.79
N MET A 117 -18.63 1.63 -3.23
CA MET A 117 -17.64 1.02 -2.36
C MET A 117 -16.80 2.10 -1.68
N LYS A 118 -16.84 2.13 -0.33
CA LYS A 118 -16.16 3.11 0.53
C LYS A 118 -15.27 2.43 1.56
N GLY A 119 -14.37 3.22 2.14
CA GLY A 119 -13.48 2.81 3.23
C GLY A 119 -12.00 2.87 2.86
N ILE A 120 -11.18 2.51 3.83
CA ILE A 120 -9.72 2.63 3.73
C ILE A 120 -9.17 1.83 2.53
N ILE A 121 -9.65 0.61 2.32
CA ILE A 121 -9.18 -0.30 1.27
C ILE A 121 -9.55 0.21 -0.13
N PRO A 122 -10.81 0.56 -0.44
CA PRO A 122 -11.16 1.19 -1.71
C PRO A 122 -10.40 2.50 -1.98
N ASP A 123 -10.16 3.33 -0.96
CA ASP A 123 -9.43 4.59 -1.13
C ASP A 123 -7.95 4.35 -1.44
N TYR A 124 -7.32 3.36 -0.83
CA TYR A 124 -5.97 2.94 -1.20
C TYR A 124 -5.91 2.45 -2.64
N PHE A 125 -6.88 1.62 -3.04
CA PHE A 125 -6.91 1.11 -4.41
C PHE A 125 -7.09 2.23 -5.44
N ARG A 126 -7.99 3.20 -5.18
CA ARG A 126 -8.15 4.39 -6.04
C ARG A 126 -6.81 5.08 -6.28
N LYS A 127 -6.04 5.30 -5.21
CA LYS A 127 -4.69 5.90 -5.32
C LYS A 127 -3.73 5.04 -6.13
N ILE A 128 -3.76 3.72 -5.95
CA ILE A 128 -2.92 2.79 -6.71
C ILE A 128 -3.28 2.84 -8.20
N ALA A 129 -4.57 2.77 -8.52
CA ALA A 129 -5.07 2.79 -9.89
C ALA A 129 -4.78 4.13 -10.59
N ASP A 130 -5.00 5.26 -9.90
CA ASP A 130 -4.67 6.60 -10.40
C ASP A 130 -3.17 6.74 -10.67
N TYR A 131 -2.34 6.20 -9.76
CA TYR A 131 -0.89 6.22 -9.91
C TYR A 131 -0.41 5.34 -11.07
N ALA A 132 -1.05 4.18 -11.25
CA ALA A 132 -0.74 3.25 -12.32
C ALA A 132 -1.35 3.66 -13.69
N GLY A 133 -2.33 4.57 -13.70
CA GLY A 133 -3.04 4.96 -14.91
C GLY A 133 -3.98 3.87 -15.43
N ILE A 134 -4.51 3.01 -14.56
CA ILE A 134 -5.41 1.90 -14.90
C ILE A 134 -6.86 2.33 -14.74
N ALA A 135 -7.68 2.17 -15.78
CA ALA A 135 -9.11 2.35 -15.69
C ALA A 135 -9.75 1.14 -14.96
N TYR A 136 -10.63 1.40 -14.02
CA TYR A 136 -11.25 0.37 -13.20
C TYR A 136 -12.72 0.69 -12.89
N GLU A 137 -13.45 -0.35 -12.50
CA GLU A 137 -14.81 -0.29 -12.00
C GLU A 137 -14.95 -1.18 -10.77
N PHE A 138 -15.54 -0.65 -9.69
CA PHE A 138 -15.87 -1.47 -8.53
C PHE A 138 -17.11 -2.29 -8.78
N LEU A 139 -17.01 -3.60 -8.56
CA LEU A 139 -18.16 -4.43 -8.31
C LEU A 139 -18.74 -4.03 -6.95
N THR A 140 -20.07 -3.85 -6.89
CA THR A 140 -20.75 -3.28 -5.71
C THR A 140 -21.68 -4.29 -5.05
N PRO A 141 -21.18 -5.44 -4.52
CA PRO A 141 -22.05 -6.37 -3.79
C PRO A 141 -22.69 -5.65 -2.61
N ALA A 142 -23.96 -5.91 -2.38
CA ALA A 142 -24.69 -5.36 -1.23
C ALA A 142 -24.54 -6.23 0.01
N THR A 143 -24.24 -7.51 -0.17
CA THR A 143 -24.16 -8.51 0.89
C THR A 143 -22.87 -9.34 0.81
N ARG A 144 -22.57 -10.02 1.92
CA ARG A 144 -21.44 -10.97 1.97
C ARG A 144 -21.64 -12.14 0.99
N ASP A 145 -22.85 -12.61 0.81
CA ASP A 145 -23.16 -13.73 -0.09
C ASP A 145 -22.95 -13.33 -1.56
N GLU A 146 -23.35 -12.13 -1.93
CA GLU A 146 -23.05 -11.59 -3.26
C GLU A 146 -21.55 -11.42 -3.49
N TYR A 147 -20.80 -10.94 -2.48
CA TYR A 147 -19.35 -10.86 -2.55
C TYR A 147 -18.72 -12.24 -2.81
N ILE A 148 -19.16 -13.28 -2.10
CA ILE A 148 -18.67 -14.65 -2.30
C ILE A 148 -19.01 -15.16 -3.70
N ALA A 149 -20.19 -14.84 -4.21
CA ALA A 149 -20.60 -15.21 -5.57
C ALA A 149 -19.70 -14.55 -6.63
N TYR A 150 -19.39 -13.26 -6.49
CA TYR A 150 -18.45 -12.56 -7.37
C TYR A 150 -17.04 -13.14 -7.27
N GLN A 151 -16.56 -13.47 -6.06
CA GLN A 151 -15.26 -14.06 -5.84
C GLN A 151 -15.08 -15.41 -6.55
N GLY A 152 -16.15 -16.19 -6.63
CA GLY A 152 -16.19 -17.46 -7.37
C GLY A 152 -16.33 -17.30 -8.90
N ASN A 153 -16.66 -16.09 -9.38
CA ASN A 153 -16.89 -15.82 -10.79
C ASN A 153 -15.70 -15.07 -11.42
N LYS A 154 -14.78 -15.81 -12.01
CA LYS A 154 -13.57 -15.27 -12.64
C LYS A 154 -13.81 -14.49 -13.93
N GLU A 155 -14.96 -14.63 -14.55
CA GLU A 155 -15.31 -13.85 -15.73
C GLU A 155 -15.83 -12.45 -15.33
N ALA A 156 -16.36 -12.32 -14.11
CA ALA A 156 -16.86 -11.06 -13.59
C ALA A 156 -15.88 -10.30 -12.70
N THR A 157 -14.83 -10.95 -12.18
CA THR A 157 -13.89 -10.38 -11.22
C THR A 157 -12.46 -10.55 -11.69
N ASP A 158 -11.79 -9.44 -12.00
CA ASP A 158 -10.38 -9.45 -12.39
C ASP A 158 -9.46 -9.48 -11.17
N ILE A 159 -9.79 -8.69 -10.14
CA ILE A 159 -9.01 -8.62 -8.90
C ILE A 159 -9.91 -8.50 -7.66
N SER A 160 -9.42 -9.03 -6.54
CA SER A 160 -9.96 -8.77 -5.19
C SER A 160 -8.91 -8.04 -4.38
N ILE A 161 -9.29 -6.90 -3.79
CA ILE A 161 -8.34 -5.98 -3.16
C ILE A 161 -8.24 -6.12 -1.65
N ASP A 162 -9.02 -6.98 -1.02
CA ASP A 162 -9.10 -7.13 0.43
C ASP A 162 -8.78 -8.55 0.92
N ALA A 163 -8.04 -9.30 0.13
CA ALA A 163 -7.59 -10.65 0.47
C ALA A 163 -6.69 -10.65 1.71
N ARG A 164 -6.94 -11.58 2.64
CA ARG A 164 -6.14 -11.79 3.85
C ARG A 164 -5.66 -13.23 3.90
N LEU A 165 -4.34 -13.43 3.93
CA LEU A 165 -3.73 -14.75 3.95
C LEU A 165 -4.16 -15.62 5.14
N GLU A 166 -4.46 -15.00 6.28
CA GLU A 166 -4.78 -15.70 7.52
C GLU A 166 -6.22 -16.21 7.59
N THR A 167 -7.12 -15.61 6.82
CA THR A 167 -8.56 -15.91 6.89
C THR A 167 -9.15 -16.44 5.60
N ASP A 168 -8.47 -16.20 4.51
CA ASP A 168 -8.95 -16.52 3.18
C ASP A 168 -7.94 -17.50 2.57
N ASN A 169 -8.34 -18.71 2.25
CA ASN A 169 -7.47 -19.78 1.71
C ASN A 169 -6.98 -19.50 0.27
N TYR A 170 -6.66 -18.24 -0.06
CA TYR A 170 -6.21 -17.87 -1.40
C TYR A 170 -4.93 -18.60 -1.84
N ALA A 171 -4.02 -18.86 -0.88
CA ALA A 171 -2.79 -19.57 -1.16
C ALA A 171 -3.00 -21.06 -1.50
N GLU A 172 -4.10 -21.66 -1.02
CA GLU A 172 -4.41 -23.08 -1.24
C GLU A 172 -5.06 -23.30 -2.60
N THR A 173 -5.79 -22.32 -3.13
CA THR A 173 -6.55 -22.49 -4.38
C THR A 173 -5.68 -22.46 -5.63
N LYS A 174 -4.43 -21.98 -5.57
CA LYS A 174 -3.51 -21.77 -6.72
C LYS A 174 -4.15 -20.98 -7.89
N GLU A 175 -5.29 -20.41 -7.68
CA GLU A 175 -6.10 -19.77 -8.70
C GLU A 175 -5.88 -18.26 -8.74
N TRP A 176 -5.43 -17.68 -7.61
CA TRP A 176 -5.17 -16.26 -7.45
C TRP A 176 -3.69 -16.00 -7.17
N GLY A 177 -3.10 -15.04 -7.86
CA GLY A 177 -1.79 -14.50 -7.54
C GLY A 177 -1.91 -13.42 -6.45
N LEU A 178 -0.99 -13.43 -5.50
CA LEU A 178 -0.92 -12.40 -4.45
C LEU A 178 0.13 -11.35 -4.80
N THR A 179 -0.23 -10.09 -4.61
CA THR A 179 0.72 -8.97 -4.67
C THR A 179 1.55 -8.89 -3.40
N ALA A 180 2.54 -7.99 -3.37
CA ALA A 180 3.11 -7.54 -2.10
C ALA A 180 2.01 -6.89 -1.24
N PRO A 181 2.06 -7.02 0.11
CA PRO A 181 1.09 -6.39 0.98
C PRO A 181 1.16 -4.87 0.86
N TYR A 182 0.03 -4.23 0.67
CA TYR A 182 -0.06 -2.77 0.51
C TYR A 182 -0.59 -2.07 1.78
N ILE A 183 -1.18 -2.84 2.72
CA ILE A 183 -1.64 -2.36 4.02
C ILE A 183 -1.41 -3.43 5.08
N THR A 184 -0.96 -3.01 6.25
CA THR A 184 -0.81 -3.88 7.43
C THR A 184 -1.68 -3.35 8.55
N MET A 185 -2.50 -4.22 9.13
CA MET A 185 -3.34 -3.91 10.29
C MET A 185 -2.80 -4.60 11.52
N GLN A 186 -2.79 -3.90 12.64
CA GLN A 186 -2.44 -4.48 13.93
C GLN A 186 -3.69 -5.08 14.59
N LEU A 187 -3.55 -6.26 15.15
CA LEU A 187 -4.58 -6.87 15.98
C LEU A 187 -4.45 -6.35 17.41
N ALA A 188 -5.54 -5.90 17.99
CA ALA A 188 -5.59 -5.44 19.37
C ALA A 188 -6.54 -6.33 20.19
N ARG A 189 -6.15 -6.61 21.44
CA ARG A 189 -7.05 -7.21 22.41
C ARG A 189 -7.86 -6.09 23.07
N VAL A 190 -9.17 -6.22 23.06
CA VAL A 190 -10.09 -5.27 23.70
C VAL A 190 -10.80 -5.99 24.84
N THR A 191 -10.87 -5.34 26.03
CA THR A 191 -11.63 -5.80 27.20
C THR A 191 -12.69 -4.76 27.54
N ARG A 192 -13.69 -5.16 28.36
CA ARG A 192 -14.60 -4.17 28.95
C ARG A 192 -13.80 -3.24 29.87
N ARG A 193 -14.21 -1.99 29.92
CA ARG A 193 -13.84 -1.09 31.02
C ARG A 193 -14.70 -1.50 32.22
N ASP A 194 -14.07 -1.89 33.32
CA ASP A 194 -14.70 -2.05 34.61
C ASP A 194 -14.97 -0.70 35.21
#